data_b00067ca0df8364ab1c9d6a17e851324
#
_entry.id   b00067ca0df8364ab1c9d6a17e851324
#
_cell.length_a   1.000
_cell.length_b   1.000
_cell.length_c   1.000
_cell.angle_alpha   90.00
_cell.angle_beta   90.00
_cell.angle_gamma   90.00
#
_symmetry.space_group_name_H-M   'P 1'
#
loop_
_entity.id
_entity.type
_entity.pdbx_description
1 polymer ?
#
loop_
_entity_poly.entity_id
_entity_poly.type
_entity_poly.pdbx_seq_one_letter_code
_entity_poly.pdbx_strand_id
1 'polypeptide(L)'
;MKNLILASQSPRRKELLSLYTTDFTVCVSDFDEDAVTADTPARLVEQLARGKCLAVAKEHPGAVVLGCDTVVDVNGEVFGKPHSPDDAKRMLRALSGATHYVHTGVCVSDGTRTESFVDTCKVTFFPLSEEEIERYAATEEPYDKAGAYAIQGRAAVWLDAIEGDYYTIMGLPVSRTVRLLEQF
;
A
#
# COMPACT_ATOMS: atom_id res chain seq x y z
N MET A 1 -13.30 -22.49 -2.77
CA MET A 1 -12.12 -21.81 -2.22
C MET A 1 -12.23 -21.80 -0.69
N LYS A 2 -11.12 -21.92 0.07
CA LYS A 2 -11.17 -21.70 1.52
C LYS A 2 -11.69 -20.29 1.78
N ASN A 3 -12.31 -20.03 2.93
CA ASN A 3 -12.80 -18.71 3.31
C ASN A 3 -11.63 -17.69 3.24
N LEU A 4 -11.69 -16.76 2.30
CA LEU A 4 -10.67 -15.74 2.10
C LEU A 4 -11.01 -14.47 2.90
N ILE A 5 -10.04 -13.96 3.64
CA ILE A 5 -10.18 -12.73 4.44
C ILE A 5 -9.13 -11.71 3.99
N LEU A 6 -9.57 -10.51 3.66
CA LEU A 6 -8.70 -9.37 3.43
C LEU A 6 -8.50 -8.60 4.74
N ALA A 7 -7.28 -8.65 5.29
CA ALA A 7 -6.90 -7.94 6.52
C ALA A 7 -6.53 -6.48 6.22
N SER A 8 -7.48 -5.71 5.68
CA SER A 8 -7.25 -4.31 5.31
C SER A 8 -8.54 -3.50 5.20
N GLN A 9 -8.52 -2.26 5.69
CA GLN A 9 -9.62 -1.28 5.52
C GLN A 9 -9.58 -0.57 4.16
N SER A 10 -8.50 -0.70 3.39
CA SER A 10 -8.29 0.07 2.15
C SER A 10 -9.36 -0.28 1.11
N PRO A 11 -10.18 0.70 0.66
CA PRO A 11 -11.15 0.47 -0.40
C PRO A 11 -10.48 0.10 -1.73
N ARG A 12 -9.28 0.61 -1.98
CA ARG A 12 -8.48 0.28 -3.18
C ARG A 12 -8.07 -1.18 -3.21
N ARG A 13 -7.59 -1.72 -2.08
CA ARG A 13 -7.23 -3.15 -1.98
C ARG A 13 -8.43 -4.05 -2.15
N LYS A 14 -9.58 -3.66 -1.61
CA LYS A 14 -10.84 -4.36 -1.82
C LYS A 14 -11.23 -4.36 -3.30
N GLU A 15 -11.18 -3.22 -3.98
CA GLU A 15 -11.43 -3.09 -5.42
C GLU A 15 -10.48 -3.98 -6.22
N LEU A 16 -9.17 -3.91 -5.96
CA LEU A 16 -8.16 -4.69 -6.66
C LEU A 16 -8.33 -6.20 -6.46
N LEU A 17 -8.61 -6.66 -5.24
CA LEU A 17 -8.88 -8.07 -4.98
C LEU A 17 -10.16 -8.54 -5.69
N SER A 18 -11.14 -7.66 -5.85
CA SER A 18 -12.39 -7.94 -6.56
C SER A 18 -12.21 -8.18 -8.07
N LEU A 19 -11.06 -7.82 -8.64
CA LEU A 19 -10.69 -8.20 -10.01
C LEU A 19 -10.45 -9.72 -10.15
N TYR A 20 -10.10 -10.39 -9.07
CA TYR A 20 -9.89 -11.84 -9.04
C TYR A 20 -11.10 -12.58 -8.49
N THR A 21 -11.62 -12.17 -7.34
CA THR A 21 -12.77 -12.79 -6.69
C THR A 21 -13.55 -11.79 -5.86
N THR A 22 -14.86 -11.97 -5.80
CA THR A 22 -15.74 -11.23 -4.87
C THR A 22 -16.09 -12.06 -3.63
N ASP A 23 -15.65 -13.32 -3.58
CA ASP A 23 -15.88 -14.26 -2.46
C ASP A 23 -14.77 -14.10 -1.41
N PHE A 24 -14.81 -12.98 -0.69
CA PHE A 24 -13.95 -12.71 0.47
C PHE A 24 -14.67 -11.82 1.48
N THR A 25 -14.20 -11.87 2.72
CA THR A 25 -14.63 -10.96 3.77
C THR A 25 -13.52 -9.98 4.13
N VAL A 26 -13.88 -8.84 4.72
CA VAL A 26 -12.92 -7.84 5.23
C VAL A 26 -12.88 -7.94 6.74
N CYS A 27 -11.68 -8.10 7.30
CA CYS A 27 -11.45 -8.02 8.73
C CYS A 27 -10.27 -7.09 9.00
N VAL A 28 -10.47 -6.13 9.90
CA VAL A 28 -9.41 -5.18 10.27
C VAL A 28 -8.60 -5.76 11.41
N SER A 29 -7.28 -5.71 11.29
CA SER A 29 -6.39 -6.16 12.35
C SER A 29 -6.24 -5.08 13.42
N ASP A 30 -6.09 -5.49 14.68
CA ASP A 30 -5.70 -4.66 15.83
C ASP A 30 -4.17 -4.60 16.03
N PHE A 31 -3.41 -5.04 15.03
CA PHE A 31 -1.96 -5.07 15.05
C PHE A 31 -1.37 -3.66 15.27
N ASP A 32 -0.47 -3.54 16.25
CA ASP A 32 0.23 -2.29 16.57
C ASP A 32 1.31 -2.00 15.51
N GLU A 33 0.96 -1.16 14.55
CA GLU A 33 1.85 -0.78 13.44
C GLU A 33 2.99 0.13 13.92
N ASP A 34 2.77 0.94 14.94
CA ASP A 34 3.74 1.93 15.45
C ASP A 34 4.93 1.26 16.17
N ALA A 35 4.73 0.05 16.64
CA ALA A 35 5.79 -0.75 17.28
C ALA A 35 6.80 -1.36 16.28
N VAL A 36 6.49 -1.32 14.97
CA VAL A 36 7.33 -1.96 13.95
C VAL A 36 8.44 -1.02 13.50
N THR A 37 9.68 -1.49 13.58
CA THR A 37 10.85 -0.80 13.06
C THR A 37 11.62 -1.71 12.12
N ALA A 38 12.19 -1.16 11.05
CA ALA A 38 12.98 -1.92 10.07
C ALA A 38 14.10 -1.07 9.47
N ASP A 39 15.14 -1.74 8.98
CA ASP A 39 16.34 -1.09 8.40
C ASP A 39 16.06 -0.47 7.03
N THR A 40 15.03 -0.93 6.33
CA THR A 40 14.68 -0.47 4.99
C THR A 40 13.16 -0.35 4.83
N PRO A 41 12.67 0.58 3.96
CA PRO A 41 11.24 0.70 3.65
C PRO A 41 10.60 -0.60 3.16
N ALA A 42 11.32 -1.39 2.35
CA ALA A 42 10.85 -2.68 1.86
C ALA A 42 10.65 -3.70 3.00
N ARG A 43 11.58 -3.78 3.96
CA ARG A 43 11.42 -4.64 5.14
C ARG A 43 10.29 -4.15 6.05
N LEU A 44 10.12 -2.84 6.16
CA LEU A 44 9.04 -2.27 6.96
C LEU A 44 7.68 -2.73 6.45
N VAL A 45 7.39 -2.57 5.16
CA VAL A 45 6.09 -2.98 4.59
C VAL A 45 5.87 -4.50 4.66
N GLU A 46 6.93 -5.29 4.54
CA GLU A 46 6.83 -6.74 4.71
C GLU A 46 6.41 -7.11 6.14
N GLN A 47 7.06 -6.53 7.14
CA GLN A 47 6.75 -6.76 8.55
C GLN A 47 5.34 -6.29 8.91
N LEU A 48 4.92 -5.12 8.42
CA LEU A 48 3.57 -4.59 8.61
C LEU A 48 2.51 -5.49 7.95
N ALA A 49 2.73 -5.93 6.72
CA ALA A 49 1.83 -6.85 6.02
C ALA A 49 1.71 -8.19 6.76
N ARG A 50 2.83 -8.75 7.24
CA ARG A 50 2.85 -9.99 8.03
C ARG A 50 2.14 -9.83 9.36
N GLY A 51 2.39 -8.74 10.10
CA GLY A 51 1.75 -8.47 11.38
C GLY A 51 0.23 -8.40 11.26
N LYS A 52 -0.27 -7.63 10.29
CA LYS A 52 -1.71 -7.53 9.98
C LYS A 52 -2.32 -8.90 9.59
N CYS A 53 -1.64 -9.63 8.71
CA CYS A 53 -2.08 -10.95 8.26
C CYS A 53 -2.18 -11.94 9.41
N LEU A 54 -1.12 -12.06 10.22
CA LEU A 54 -1.05 -13.05 11.30
C LEU A 54 -1.98 -12.73 12.46
N ALA A 55 -2.19 -11.45 12.78
CA ALA A 55 -3.17 -11.05 13.79
C ALA A 55 -4.57 -11.54 13.44
N VAL A 56 -5.01 -11.32 12.20
CA VAL A 56 -6.33 -11.80 11.72
C VAL A 56 -6.37 -13.32 11.58
N ALA A 57 -5.30 -13.96 11.08
CA ALA A 57 -5.26 -15.42 10.91
C ALA A 57 -5.40 -16.17 12.24
N LYS A 58 -4.87 -15.60 13.33
CA LYS A 58 -5.00 -16.15 14.69
C LYS A 58 -6.46 -16.21 15.16
N GLU A 59 -7.27 -15.23 14.78
CA GLU A 59 -8.68 -15.12 15.16
C GLU A 59 -9.61 -15.92 14.25
N HIS A 60 -9.13 -16.31 13.06
CA HIS A 60 -9.92 -17.00 12.04
C HIS A 60 -9.29 -18.33 11.61
N PRO A 61 -9.25 -19.35 12.49
CA PRO A 61 -8.68 -20.66 12.15
C PRO A 61 -9.37 -21.30 10.94
N GLY A 62 -8.56 -21.77 9.99
CA GLY A 62 -9.05 -22.41 8.76
C GLY A 62 -9.41 -21.45 7.62
N ALA A 63 -9.30 -20.14 7.83
CA ALA A 63 -9.38 -19.14 6.75
C ALA A 63 -8.01 -18.93 6.09
N VAL A 64 -8.02 -18.49 4.84
CA VAL A 64 -6.84 -17.90 4.18
C VAL A 64 -6.91 -16.39 4.35
N VAL A 65 -5.88 -15.80 4.95
CA VAL A 65 -5.83 -14.36 5.24
C VAL A 65 -4.80 -13.68 4.37
N LEU A 66 -5.20 -12.57 3.74
CA LEU A 66 -4.36 -11.68 2.94
C LEU A 66 -4.13 -10.37 3.70
N GLY A 67 -2.88 -10.11 4.10
CA GLY A 67 -2.44 -8.84 4.68
C GLY A 67 -1.58 -8.05 3.70
N CYS A 68 -1.72 -6.73 3.71
CA CYS A 68 -0.95 -5.83 2.84
C CYS A 68 -0.60 -4.53 3.55
N ASP A 69 0.57 -3.99 3.21
CA ASP A 69 0.96 -2.63 3.58
C ASP A 69 1.67 -1.91 2.44
N THR A 70 1.63 -0.57 2.43
CA THR A 70 2.23 0.25 1.36
C THR A 70 2.84 1.51 1.94
N VAL A 71 4.07 1.80 1.53
CA VAL A 71 4.75 3.07 1.83
C VAL A 71 5.37 3.66 0.57
N VAL A 72 5.56 4.98 0.61
CA VAL A 72 6.34 5.72 -0.39
C VAL A 72 7.72 5.99 0.21
N ASP A 73 8.76 5.69 -0.54
CA ASP A 73 10.17 5.91 -0.18
C ASP A 73 10.74 7.02 -1.05
N VAL A 74 11.18 8.09 -0.41
CA VAL A 74 11.86 9.21 -1.05
C VAL A 74 13.27 9.30 -0.47
N ASN A 75 14.27 8.81 -1.19
CA ASN A 75 15.67 8.82 -0.76
C ASN A 75 15.91 8.18 0.62
N GLY A 76 15.17 7.13 0.96
CA GLY A 76 15.24 6.43 2.24
C GLY A 76 14.35 7.01 3.34
N GLU A 77 13.66 8.13 3.09
CA GLU A 77 12.62 8.64 3.99
C GLU A 77 11.28 7.99 3.64
N VAL A 78 10.66 7.37 4.65
CA VAL A 78 9.36 6.72 4.50
C VAL A 78 8.25 7.75 4.65
N PHE A 79 7.43 7.90 3.61
CA PHE A 79 6.22 8.70 3.65
C PHE A 79 5.00 7.79 3.85
N GLY A 80 4.38 7.89 5.04
CA GLY A 80 3.07 7.34 5.32
C GLY A 80 1.96 8.30 4.87
N LYS A 81 0.80 8.20 5.52
CA LYS A 81 -0.30 9.16 5.30
C LYS A 81 0.06 10.51 5.93
N PRO A 82 -0.26 11.63 5.27
CA PRO A 82 -0.02 12.95 5.86
C PRO A 82 -0.91 13.20 7.09
N HIS A 83 -0.36 13.85 8.09
CA HIS A 83 -1.04 14.17 9.35
C HIS A 83 -1.73 15.55 9.32
N SER A 84 -1.40 16.38 8.35
CA SER A 84 -1.92 17.75 8.20
C SER A 84 -1.80 18.23 6.76
N PRO A 85 -2.49 19.34 6.38
CA PRO A 85 -2.27 19.98 5.08
C PRO A 85 -0.82 20.40 4.83
N ASP A 86 -0.12 20.90 5.83
CA ASP A 86 1.29 21.29 5.71
C ASP A 86 2.21 20.09 5.49
N ASP A 87 1.90 18.95 6.15
CA ASP A 87 2.63 17.71 5.95
C ASP A 87 2.39 17.14 4.54
N ALA A 88 1.14 17.18 4.05
CA ALA A 88 0.83 16.80 2.67
C ALA A 88 1.61 17.64 1.65
N LYS A 89 1.65 18.95 1.83
CA LYS A 89 2.43 19.88 0.97
C LYS A 89 3.92 19.59 1.03
N ARG A 90 4.46 19.31 2.23
CA ARG A 90 5.86 18.90 2.41
C ARG A 90 6.18 17.66 1.60
N MET A 91 5.34 16.62 1.71
CA MET A 91 5.49 15.38 0.94
C MET A 91 5.46 15.66 -0.56
N LEU A 92 4.47 16.40 -1.05
CA LEU A 92 4.33 16.72 -2.47
C LEU A 92 5.51 17.53 -3.03
N ARG A 93 6.08 18.49 -2.25
CA ARG A 93 7.29 19.20 -2.64
C ARG A 93 8.49 18.27 -2.78
N ALA A 94 8.63 17.28 -1.89
CA ALA A 94 9.69 16.28 -1.98
C ALA A 94 9.55 15.34 -3.18
N LEU A 95 8.31 15.11 -3.65
CA LEU A 95 8.02 14.29 -4.83
C LEU A 95 8.13 15.07 -6.15
N SER A 96 8.04 16.40 -6.10
CA SER A 96 8.07 17.30 -7.28
C SER A 96 9.36 17.14 -8.08
N GLY A 97 9.25 16.78 -9.36
CA GLY A 97 10.39 16.60 -10.27
C GLY A 97 11.35 15.49 -9.86
N ALA A 98 10.95 14.62 -8.93
CA ALA A 98 11.78 13.60 -8.35
C ALA A 98 11.32 12.19 -8.73
N THR A 99 12.24 11.23 -8.59
CA THR A 99 11.95 9.81 -8.62
C THR A 99 11.84 9.29 -7.20
N HIS A 100 10.80 8.50 -6.95
CA HIS A 100 10.55 7.84 -5.68
C HIS A 100 10.15 6.39 -5.90
N TYR A 101 10.12 5.61 -4.83
CA TYR A 101 9.72 4.22 -4.87
C TYR A 101 8.45 4.00 -4.05
N VAL A 102 7.58 3.15 -4.54
CA VAL A 102 6.42 2.66 -3.79
C VAL A 102 6.64 1.19 -3.51
N HIS A 103 6.68 0.84 -2.23
CA HIS A 103 6.82 -0.54 -1.79
C HIS A 103 5.49 -1.03 -1.26
N THR A 104 5.03 -2.18 -1.74
CA THR A 104 3.87 -2.88 -1.20
C THR A 104 4.29 -4.26 -0.72
N GLY A 105 4.15 -4.49 0.58
CA GLY A 105 4.28 -5.78 1.22
C GLY A 105 2.96 -6.54 1.14
N VAL A 106 3.05 -7.84 0.86
CA VAL A 106 1.93 -8.77 0.81
C VAL A 106 2.28 -9.99 1.64
N CYS A 107 1.33 -10.45 2.45
CA CYS A 107 1.45 -11.67 3.23
C CYS A 107 0.16 -12.49 3.10
N VAL A 108 0.30 -13.80 2.89
CA VAL A 108 -0.80 -14.76 2.92
C VAL A 108 -0.52 -15.82 3.98
N SER A 109 -1.53 -16.15 4.77
CA SER A 109 -1.44 -17.20 5.79
C SER A 109 -2.74 -17.99 5.89
N ASP A 110 -2.64 -19.31 6.09
CA ASP A 110 -3.77 -20.17 6.46
C ASP A 110 -3.72 -20.62 7.93
N GLY A 111 -2.84 -19.97 8.72
CA GLY A 111 -2.60 -20.30 10.12
C GLY A 111 -1.54 -21.37 10.35
N THR A 112 -1.17 -22.15 9.32
CA THR A 112 -0.09 -23.15 9.37
C THR A 112 1.08 -22.79 8.48
N ARG A 113 0.79 -22.34 7.28
CA ARG A 113 1.77 -21.82 6.32
C ARG A 113 1.62 -20.30 6.20
N THR A 114 2.73 -19.59 6.07
CA THR A 114 2.77 -18.14 5.88
C THR A 114 3.84 -17.80 4.86
N GLU A 115 3.44 -17.11 3.82
CA GLU A 115 4.33 -16.62 2.76
C GLU A 115 4.16 -15.11 2.60
N SER A 116 5.25 -14.42 2.31
CA SER A 116 5.24 -12.98 2.05
C SER A 116 6.18 -12.61 0.90
N PHE A 117 5.90 -11.48 0.29
CA PHE A 117 6.80 -10.84 -0.66
C PHE A 117 6.62 -9.33 -0.61
N VAL A 118 7.59 -8.61 -1.15
CA VAL A 118 7.51 -7.18 -1.41
C VAL A 118 7.56 -6.95 -2.91
N ASP A 119 6.72 -6.08 -3.40
CA ASP A 119 6.79 -5.54 -4.75
C ASP A 119 7.14 -4.06 -4.71
N THR A 120 7.99 -3.62 -5.65
CA THR A 120 8.49 -2.25 -5.69
C THR A 120 8.25 -1.66 -7.06
N CYS A 121 7.64 -0.48 -7.09
CA CYS A 121 7.44 0.29 -8.30
C CYS A 121 8.15 1.63 -8.19
N LYS A 122 8.91 2.01 -9.23
CA LYS A 122 9.59 3.29 -9.34
C LYS A 122 8.66 4.27 -10.07
N VAL A 123 8.50 5.46 -9.51
CA VAL A 123 7.61 6.50 -10.02
C VAL A 123 8.40 7.79 -10.17
N THR A 124 8.26 8.46 -11.30
CA THR A 124 8.85 9.78 -11.55
C THR A 124 7.76 10.80 -11.79
N PHE A 125 7.82 11.94 -11.12
CA PHE A 125 6.90 13.05 -11.32
C PHE A 125 7.54 14.16 -12.13
N PHE A 126 6.73 14.84 -12.95
CA PHE A 126 7.09 16.18 -13.43
C PHE A 126 7.29 17.17 -12.29
N PRO A 127 8.06 18.26 -12.48
CA PRO A 127 8.08 19.37 -11.53
C PRO A 127 6.67 19.93 -11.29
N LEU A 128 6.28 20.08 -10.02
CA LEU A 128 4.99 20.64 -9.61
C LEU A 128 5.17 22.10 -9.20
N SER A 129 4.23 22.95 -9.60
CA SER A 129 4.15 24.31 -9.10
C SER A 129 3.56 24.36 -7.68
N GLU A 130 3.87 25.40 -6.91
CA GLU A 130 3.27 25.61 -5.60
C GLU A 130 1.74 25.73 -5.69
N GLU A 131 1.22 26.32 -6.77
CA GLU A 131 -0.22 26.41 -6.99
C GLU A 131 -0.89 25.04 -7.17
N GLU A 132 -0.25 24.10 -7.87
CA GLU A 132 -0.73 22.72 -8.02
C GLU A 132 -0.74 22.01 -6.69
N ILE A 133 0.34 22.15 -5.89
CA ILE A 133 0.46 21.56 -4.56
C ILE A 133 -0.63 22.09 -3.62
N GLU A 134 -0.80 23.42 -3.56
CA GLU A 134 -1.81 24.07 -2.73
C GLU A 134 -3.23 23.60 -3.10
N ARG A 135 -3.56 23.61 -4.39
CA ARG A 135 -4.85 23.20 -4.90
C ARG A 135 -5.17 21.74 -4.60
N TYR A 136 -4.19 20.86 -4.72
CA TYR A 136 -4.36 19.45 -4.43
C TYR A 136 -4.46 19.15 -2.93
N ALA A 137 -3.63 19.79 -2.11
CA ALA A 137 -3.67 19.66 -0.66
C ALA A 137 -4.97 20.23 -0.04
N ALA A 138 -5.67 21.11 -0.75
CA ALA A 138 -6.99 21.60 -0.33
C ALA A 138 -8.14 20.59 -0.58
N THR A 139 -7.88 19.47 -1.26
CA THR A 139 -8.84 18.39 -1.46
C THR A 139 -8.72 17.33 -0.35
N GLU A 140 -9.67 16.39 -0.30
CA GLU A 140 -9.61 15.26 0.64
C GLU A 140 -8.71 14.11 0.14
N GLU A 141 -8.33 14.12 -1.14
CA GLU A 141 -7.66 13.01 -1.80
C GLU A 141 -6.30 12.61 -1.18
N PRO A 142 -5.43 13.53 -0.70
CA PRO A 142 -4.12 13.18 -0.13
C PRO A 142 -4.17 12.35 1.15
N TYR A 143 -5.20 12.55 2.00
CA TYR A 143 -5.12 12.27 3.43
C TYR A 143 -5.28 10.80 3.83
N ASP A 144 -5.74 9.95 2.93
CA ASP A 144 -5.82 8.49 3.15
C ASP A 144 -4.74 7.70 2.39
N LYS A 145 -3.70 8.40 1.88
CA LYS A 145 -2.70 7.82 0.97
C LYS A 145 -1.26 8.02 1.45
N ALA A 146 -0.47 6.95 1.36
CA ALA A 146 0.97 7.05 1.55
C ALA A 146 1.58 8.02 0.51
N GLY A 147 2.46 8.92 0.96
CA GLY A 147 3.07 9.94 0.11
C GLY A 147 2.11 11.05 -0.33
N ALA A 148 0.92 11.13 0.25
CA ALA A 148 -0.07 12.17 0.00
C ALA A 148 -0.57 12.27 -1.45
N TYR A 149 -0.58 11.20 -2.24
CA TYR A 149 -1.12 11.24 -3.61
C TYR A 149 -1.82 9.94 -4.03
N ALA A 150 -2.76 10.06 -4.97
CA ALA A 150 -3.41 8.93 -5.62
C ALA A 150 -3.05 8.87 -7.10
N ILE A 151 -2.37 7.79 -7.51
CA ILE A 151 -1.99 7.61 -8.92
C ILE A 151 -3.18 7.50 -9.87
N GLN A 152 -4.28 6.91 -9.39
CA GLN A 152 -5.55 6.79 -10.14
C GLN A 152 -6.48 8.00 -9.98
N GLY A 153 -6.07 9.03 -9.21
CA GLY A 153 -6.82 10.24 -8.94
C GLY A 153 -6.28 11.45 -9.70
N ARG A 154 -6.42 12.62 -9.10
CA ARG A 154 -6.02 13.90 -9.69
C ARG A 154 -4.50 14.02 -9.89
N ALA A 155 -3.70 13.30 -9.10
CA ALA A 155 -2.26 13.26 -9.24
C ALA A 155 -1.78 12.49 -10.50
N ALA A 156 -2.67 11.80 -11.22
CA ALA A 156 -2.32 11.11 -12.46
C ALA A 156 -1.68 12.03 -13.52
N VAL A 157 -2.00 13.32 -13.51
CA VAL A 157 -1.45 14.30 -14.45
C VAL A 157 -0.01 14.72 -14.12
N TRP A 158 0.52 14.31 -12.97
CA TRP A 158 1.89 14.62 -12.54
C TRP A 158 2.90 13.54 -12.91
N LEU A 159 2.40 12.39 -13.39
CA LEU A 159 3.26 11.27 -13.75
C LEU A 159 4.04 11.54 -15.03
N ASP A 160 5.37 11.42 -14.93
CA ASP A 160 6.29 11.36 -16.07
C ASP A 160 6.55 9.91 -16.47
N ALA A 161 6.87 9.04 -15.51
CA ALA A 161 7.19 7.64 -15.78
C ALA A 161 6.85 6.70 -14.61
N ILE A 162 6.57 5.44 -14.96
CA ILE A 162 6.43 4.30 -14.04
C ILE A 162 7.31 3.17 -14.56
N GLU A 163 8.09 2.57 -13.65
CA GLU A 163 8.82 1.32 -13.90
C GLU A 163 8.41 0.28 -12.85
N GLY A 164 7.63 -0.72 -13.23
CA GLY A 164 7.09 -1.76 -12.36
C GLY A 164 5.59 -1.95 -12.51
N ASP A 165 4.96 -2.59 -11.52
CA ASP A 165 3.51 -2.85 -11.52
C ASP A 165 2.72 -1.64 -11.01
N TYR A 166 1.84 -1.11 -11.85
CA TYR A 166 0.91 -0.03 -11.50
C TYR A 166 0.06 -0.34 -10.26
N TYR A 167 -0.39 -1.59 -10.12
CA TYR A 167 -1.21 -2.00 -8.97
C TYR A 167 -0.44 -2.03 -7.65
N THR A 168 0.89 -2.15 -7.70
CA THR A 168 1.75 -1.97 -6.53
C THR A 168 1.60 -0.56 -5.96
N ILE A 169 1.53 0.46 -6.81
CA ILE A 169 1.33 1.86 -6.39
C ILE A 169 -0.06 2.05 -5.76
N MET A 170 -1.07 1.35 -6.26
CA MET A 170 -2.42 1.35 -5.68
C MET A 170 -2.53 0.58 -4.36
N GLY A 171 -1.54 -0.27 -4.04
CA GLY A 171 -1.43 -0.96 -2.77
C GLY A 171 -1.71 -2.45 -2.76
N LEU A 172 -1.83 -3.10 -3.94
CA LEU A 172 -1.94 -4.55 -4.09
C LEU A 172 -1.44 -4.99 -5.47
N PRO A 173 -0.25 -5.59 -5.60
CA PRO A 173 0.25 -6.17 -6.86
C PRO A 173 -0.57 -7.42 -7.21
N VAL A 174 -1.69 -7.21 -7.93
CA VAL A 174 -2.77 -8.21 -8.11
C VAL A 174 -2.24 -9.51 -8.71
N SER A 175 -1.46 -9.45 -9.78
CA SER A 175 -1.01 -10.65 -10.50
C SER A 175 -0.13 -11.56 -9.63
N ARG A 176 0.81 -11.01 -8.86
CA ARG A 176 1.65 -11.77 -7.93
C ARG A 176 0.87 -12.28 -6.73
N THR A 177 -0.04 -11.44 -6.21
CA THR A 177 -0.91 -11.81 -5.09
C THR A 177 -1.80 -13.00 -5.42
N VAL A 178 -2.44 -12.99 -6.60
CA VAL A 178 -3.29 -14.11 -7.05
C VAL A 178 -2.49 -15.41 -7.15
N ARG A 179 -1.31 -15.37 -7.77
CA ARG A 179 -0.44 -16.57 -7.89
C ARG A 179 0.04 -17.09 -6.54
N LEU A 180 0.16 -16.23 -5.55
CA LEU A 180 0.45 -16.66 -4.17
C LEU A 180 -0.81 -17.27 -3.53
N LEU A 181 -1.98 -16.63 -3.65
CA LEU A 181 -3.25 -17.14 -3.11
C LEU A 181 -3.63 -18.52 -3.67
N GLU A 182 -3.33 -18.79 -4.93
CA GLU A 182 -3.58 -20.09 -5.60
C GLU A 182 -2.78 -21.27 -4.99
N GLN A 183 -1.79 -20.97 -4.14
CA GLN A 183 -0.98 -21.98 -3.46
C GLN A 183 -1.52 -22.36 -2.08
N PHE A 184 -2.58 -21.72 -1.58
CA PHE A 184 -3.22 -21.91 -0.29
C PHE A 184 -4.63 -22.52 -0.44
#